data_91ec6e2c713526c56c9de379a90bb76c
#
_entry.id   91ec6e2c713526c56c9de379a90bb76c
#
_cell.length_a   1.000
_cell.length_b   1.000
_cell.length_c   1.000
_cell.angle_alpha   90.00
_cell.angle_beta   90.00
_cell.angle_gamma   90.00
#
_symmetry.space_group_name_H-M   'P 1'
#
loop_
_entity.id
_entity.type
_entity.pdbx_description
1 polymer ?
#
loop_
_entity_poly.entity_id
_entity_poly.type
_entity_poly.pdbx_seq_one_letter_code
_entity_poly.pdbx_strand_id
1 'polypeptide(L)'
;MEIIRNLARRKLRSTLTILGIVIGIFALTTMGAMAEHFNALLDGGVKYFGSNVQVGAPDGQAAILPTSKLSELERVEGVDAVFPAYSFLAKPGQVTAVSFGIPDFIAGSDPAEARYVALKTTTADGRDLTPSSHGEVVLGTSIANEFKKKVGDTIDLPVKPADAKPDFVNHTFTVVGILNPTRTAPDSFAYISISDAQMLFRDSLPVAIRDSVNTTQVAQGFTVYGKPGTSLRELDRIASRINQDVSGVKATKPSDLVNSFKSGGATFTAITTAAAVLALVIGGLSVVNTMIMAVTERFREIGLKKAVGAHTGHILREYLAEAVLIGFLGGAIGYGLGVVLTNLLNVAGKASNLELFLVTPTLTAIALSFAVALGALAGVIPAFRAARLDPVLALRTTN
;
A
#
# COMPACT_ATOMS: atom_id res chain seq x y z
N MET A 1 -42.67 3.58 3.53
CA MET A 1 -42.95 2.74 4.72
C MET A 1 -43.31 1.28 4.37
N GLU A 2 -44.01 0.99 3.27
CA GLU A 2 -44.35 -0.40 2.87
C GLU A 2 -43.15 -1.31 2.62
N ILE A 3 -42.09 -0.80 1.96
CA ILE A 3 -40.88 -1.59 1.61
C ILE A 3 -40.18 -2.14 2.88
N ILE A 4 -40.03 -1.32 3.91
CA ILE A 4 -39.39 -1.72 5.18
C ILE A 4 -40.26 -2.75 5.93
N ARG A 5 -41.58 -2.57 5.90
CA ARG A 5 -42.54 -3.51 6.53
C ARG A 5 -42.57 -4.86 5.82
N ASN A 6 -42.36 -4.86 4.51
CA ASN A 6 -42.31 -6.07 3.69
C ASN A 6 -41.04 -6.88 3.93
N LEU A 7 -39.87 -6.20 4.07
CA LEU A 7 -38.60 -6.83 4.48
C LEU A 7 -38.68 -7.47 5.86
N ALA A 8 -39.44 -6.86 6.81
CA ALA A 8 -39.59 -7.37 8.18
C ALA A 8 -40.51 -8.59 8.32
N ARG A 9 -41.39 -8.86 7.35
CA ARG A 9 -42.33 -9.99 7.40
C ARG A 9 -41.71 -11.37 7.13
N ARG A 10 -40.54 -11.43 6.39
CA ARG A 10 -39.84 -12.68 6.03
C ARG A 10 -38.39 -12.63 6.40
N LYS A 11 -38.11 -12.52 7.70
CA LYS A 11 -36.80 -12.25 8.29
C LYS A 11 -35.70 -13.15 7.76
N LEU A 12 -35.89 -14.47 7.70
CA LEU A 12 -34.84 -15.43 7.34
C LEU A 12 -34.31 -15.19 5.89
N ARG A 13 -35.22 -14.94 4.95
CA ARG A 13 -34.86 -14.75 3.54
C ARG A 13 -34.18 -13.42 3.29
N SER A 14 -34.79 -12.33 3.75
CA SER A 14 -34.21 -10.99 3.63
C SER A 14 -32.82 -10.96 4.27
N THR A 15 -32.63 -11.64 5.39
CA THR A 15 -31.30 -11.77 6.02
C THR A 15 -30.30 -12.54 5.16
N LEU A 16 -30.68 -13.66 4.54
CA LEU A 16 -29.78 -14.42 3.65
C LEU A 16 -29.37 -13.63 2.41
N THR A 17 -30.29 -12.83 1.84
CA THR A 17 -29.97 -11.97 0.69
C THR A 17 -29.03 -10.85 1.07
N ILE A 18 -29.37 -10.17 2.19
CA ILE A 18 -28.52 -9.11 2.73
C ILE A 18 -27.13 -9.66 3.06
N LEU A 19 -27.05 -10.85 3.65
CA LEU A 19 -25.79 -11.53 3.93
C LEU A 19 -24.93 -11.78 2.69
N GLY A 20 -25.52 -12.18 1.55
CA GLY A 20 -24.79 -12.33 0.29
C GLY A 20 -24.12 -11.04 -0.17
N ILE A 21 -24.85 -9.91 -0.09
CA ILE A 21 -24.30 -8.58 -0.43
C ILE A 21 -23.28 -8.15 0.63
N VAL A 22 -23.57 -8.37 1.90
CA VAL A 22 -22.65 -8.04 3.02
C VAL A 22 -21.31 -8.72 2.82
N ILE A 23 -21.30 -10.03 2.50
CA ILE A 23 -20.06 -10.78 2.24
C ILE A 23 -19.32 -10.21 1.02
N GLY A 24 -20.04 -9.91 -0.08
CA GLY A 24 -19.43 -9.35 -1.28
C GLY A 24 -18.79 -7.98 -1.04
N ILE A 25 -19.51 -7.06 -0.40
CA ILE A 25 -19.00 -5.71 -0.11
C ILE A 25 -17.96 -5.71 1.01
N PHE A 26 -18.10 -6.59 2.00
CA PHE A 26 -17.07 -6.83 3.01
C PHE A 26 -15.75 -7.28 2.37
N ALA A 27 -15.79 -8.26 1.45
CA ALA A 27 -14.61 -8.71 0.72
C ALA A 27 -14.03 -7.58 -0.17
N LEU A 28 -14.89 -6.84 -0.89
CA LEU A 28 -14.46 -5.68 -1.68
C LEU A 28 -13.76 -4.63 -0.82
N THR A 29 -14.31 -4.33 0.36
CA THR A 29 -13.77 -3.31 1.26
C THR A 29 -12.43 -3.74 1.85
N THR A 30 -12.32 -4.99 2.33
CA THR A 30 -11.07 -5.49 2.93
C THR A 30 -9.96 -5.64 1.90
N MET A 31 -10.25 -6.26 0.75
CA MET A 31 -9.27 -6.43 -0.33
C MET A 31 -8.93 -5.10 -0.99
N GLY A 32 -9.91 -4.22 -1.16
CA GLY A 32 -9.72 -2.87 -1.66
C GLY A 32 -8.83 -2.03 -0.73
N ALA A 33 -9.03 -2.09 0.59
CA ALA A 33 -8.20 -1.38 1.56
C ALA A 33 -6.74 -1.89 1.56
N MET A 34 -6.53 -3.19 1.34
CA MET A 34 -5.20 -3.76 1.17
C MET A 34 -4.55 -3.29 -0.14
N ALA A 35 -5.30 -3.26 -1.24
CA ALA A 35 -4.82 -2.76 -2.53
C ALA A 35 -4.48 -1.26 -2.48
N GLU A 36 -5.30 -0.44 -1.82
CA GLU A 36 -5.03 0.99 -1.60
C GLU A 36 -3.75 1.22 -0.80
N HIS A 37 -3.54 0.45 0.28
CA HIS A 37 -2.30 0.52 1.06
C HIS A 37 -1.09 0.16 0.20
N PHE A 38 -1.16 -0.93 -0.54
CA PHE A 38 -0.08 -1.37 -1.42
C PHE A 38 0.23 -0.37 -2.53
N ASN A 39 -0.79 0.20 -3.16
CA ASN A 39 -0.62 1.24 -4.17
C ASN A 39 0.02 2.52 -3.57
N ALA A 40 -0.36 2.90 -2.34
CA ALA A 40 0.27 4.03 -1.67
C ALA A 40 1.77 3.78 -1.38
N LEU A 41 2.15 2.55 -0.97
CA LEU A 41 3.55 2.16 -0.82
C LEU A 41 4.31 2.23 -2.15
N LEU A 42 3.69 1.76 -3.24
CA LEU A 42 4.31 1.80 -4.58
C LEU A 42 4.49 3.23 -5.07
N ASP A 43 3.49 4.09 -4.92
CA ASP A 43 3.58 5.50 -5.31
C ASP A 43 4.66 6.23 -4.53
N GLY A 44 4.79 5.94 -3.24
CA GLY A 44 5.86 6.46 -2.42
C GLY A 44 7.24 5.95 -2.86
N GLY A 45 7.35 4.63 -3.13
CA GLY A 45 8.56 4.02 -3.66
C GLY A 45 8.98 4.63 -5.01
N VAL A 46 8.03 4.84 -5.91
CA VAL A 46 8.26 5.50 -7.20
C VAL A 46 8.78 6.93 -7.02
N LYS A 47 8.23 7.70 -6.07
CA LYS A 47 8.70 9.06 -5.78
C LYS A 47 10.10 9.06 -5.15
N TYR A 48 10.37 8.11 -4.27
CA TYR A 48 11.65 8.01 -3.58
C TYR A 48 12.77 7.55 -4.54
N PHE A 49 12.59 6.40 -5.19
CA PHE A 49 13.61 5.81 -6.08
C PHE A 49 13.59 6.40 -7.51
N GLY A 50 12.49 6.96 -7.95
CA GLY A 50 12.37 7.58 -9.28
C GLY A 50 12.95 8.98 -9.36
N SER A 51 13.51 9.54 -8.29
CA SER A 51 14.09 10.89 -8.25
C SER A 51 15.61 10.93 -8.33
N ASN A 52 16.26 9.77 -8.35
CA ASN A 52 17.73 9.67 -8.37
C ASN A 52 18.19 8.45 -9.18
N VAL A 53 19.47 8.43 -9.52
CA VAL A 53 20.16 7.28 -10.12
C VAL A 53 21.01 6.62 -9.04
N GLN A 54 20.76 5.35 -8.78
CA GLN A 54 21.58 4.55 -7.88
C GLN A 54 22.76 3.95 -8.63
N VAL A 55 23.97 4.14 -8.11
CA VAL A 55 25.22 3.66 -8.69
C VAL A 55 25.89 2.72 -7.68
N GLY A 56 26.11 1.49 -8.11
CA GLY A 56 26.73 0.44 -7.31
C GLY A 56 27.87 -0.25 -8.07
N ALA A 57 28.34 -1.38 -7.53
CA ALA A 57 29.31 -2.23 -8.24
C ALA A 57 28.66 -2.93 -9.44
N PRO A 58 29.47 -3.27 -10.46
CA PRO A 58 28.98 -3.97 -11.66
C PRO A 58 28.29 -5.30 -11.35
N ASP A 59 28.78 -6.04 -10.35
CA ASP A 59 28.34 -7.40 -10.04
C ASP A 59 27.16 -7.44 -9.04
N GLY A 60 26.66 -6.28 -8.60
CA GLY A 60 25.53 -6.19 -7.65
C GLY A 60 25.86 -6.73 -6.25
N GLN A 61 27.12 -7.06 -5.97
CA GLN A 61 27.58 -7.52 -4.63
C GLN A 61 27.91 -6.33 -3.74
N ALA A 62 28.04 -6.58 -2.42
CA ALA A 62 28.46 -5.57 -1.45
C ALA A 62 29.79 -4.95 -1.88
N ALA A 63 29.73 -3.76 -2.45
CA ALA A 63 30.86 -3.13 -3.12
C ALA A 63 31.66 -2.25 -2.16
N ILE A 64 32.94 -2.23 -2.39
CA ILE A 64 33.85 -1.22 -1.87
C ILE A 64 34.23 -0.35 -3.07
N LEU A 65 33.52 0.75 -3.27
CA LEU A 65 33.77 1.69 -4.36
C LEU A 65 34.61 2.85 -3.85
N PRO A 66 35.69 3.23 -4.54
CA PRO A 66 36.52 4.36 -4.11
C PRO A 66 35.76 5.68 -4.28
N THR A 67 35.84 6.56 -3.27
CA THR A 67 35.21 7.90 -3.30
C THR A 67 35.77 8.80 -4.38
N SER A 68 36.94 8.47 -4.98
CA SER A 68 37.44 9.16 -6.19
C SER A 68 36.46 9.11 -7.37
N LYS A 69 35.54 8.12 -7.39
CA LYS A 69 34.47 8.02 -8.38
C LYS A 69 33.43 9.17 -8.27
N LEU A 70 33.32 9.83 -7.13
CA LEU A 70 32.47 11.03 -7.00
C LEU A 70 32.80 12.07 -8.07
N SER A 71 34.08 12.42 -8.19
CA SER A 71 34.52 13.43 -9.19
C SER A 71 34.36 12.98 -10.63
N GLU A 72 34.41 11.67 -10.91
CA GLU A 72 34.13 11.13 -12.24
C GLU A 72 32.64 11.22 -12.55
N LEU A 73 31.77 10.86 -11.58
CA LEU A 73 30.32 10.90 -11.70
C LEU A 73 29.79 12.34 -11.83
N GLU A 74 30.35 13.29 -11.08
CA GLU A 74 29.99 14.72 -11.16
C GLU A 74 30.26 15.34 -12.54
N ARG A 75 31.22 14.81 -13.32
CA ARG A 75 31.55 15.29 -14.68
C ARG A 75 30.59 14.77 -15.74
N VAL A 76 29.77 13.79 -15.44
CA VAL A 76 28.80 13.23 -16.39
C VAL A 76 27.75 14.27 -16.71
N GLU A 77 27.46 14.47 -17.97
CA GLU A 77 26.49 15.45 -18.44
C GLU A 77 25.09 15.18 -17.87
N GLY A 78 24.50 16.19 -17.21
CA GLY A 78 23.19 16.15 -16.59
C GLY A 78 23.21 15.83 -15.09
N VAL A 79 24.36 15.46 -14.54
CA VAL A 79 24.56 15.31 -13.09
C VAL A 79 24.69 16.69 -12.46
N ASP A 80 23.96 16.90 -11.34
CA ASP A 80 24.00 18.13 -10.55
C ASP A 80 24.64 17.90 -9.18
N ALA A 81 24.44 16.71 -8.60
CA ALA A 81 25.04 16.33 -7.32
C ALA A 81 25.23 14.81 -7.22
N VAL A 82 26.26 14.41 -6.46
CA VAL A 82 26.57 13.00 -6.14
C VAL A 82 26.83 12.89 -4.66
N PHE A 83 26.18 11.91 -4.01
CA PHE A 83 26.36 11.61 -2.58
C PHE A 83 26.81 10.17 -2.39
N PRO A 84 27.72 9.89 -1.43
CA PRO A 84 28.05 8.52 -1.06
C PRO A 84 26.84 7.84 -0.39
N ALA A 85 26.54 6.62 -0.78
CA ALA A 85 25.42 5.85 -0.27
C ALA A 85 25.91 4.72 0.65
N TYR A 86 25.31 4.64 1.83
CA TYR A 86 25.50 3.57 2.81
C TYR A 86 24.15 3.09 3.29
N SER A 87 23.95 1.76 3.26
CA SER A 87 22.71 1.16 3.72
C SER A 87 22.99 -0.18 4.42
N PHE A 88 22.46 -0.36 5.62
CA PHE A 88 22.62 -1.57 6.42
C PHE A 88 21.26 -2.03 6.92
N LEU A 89 21.09 -3.35 7.11
CA LEU A 89 19.91 -3.85 7.79
C LEU A 89 19.96 -3.45 9.27
N ALA A 90 18.90 -2.85 9.78
CA ALA A 90 18.80 -2.52 11.20
C ALA A 90 18.74 -3.80 12.07
N LYS A 91 18.20 -4.89 11.50
CA LYS A 91 18.10 -6.22 12.13
C LYS A 91 18.71 -7.29 11.23
N PRO A 92 20.04 -7.42 11.18
CA PRO A 92 20.68 -8.47 10.40
C PRO A 92 20.29 -9.86 10.92
N GLY A 93 20.11 -10.84 10.03
CA GLY A 93 19.74 -12.21 10.38
C GLY A 93 18.24 -12.48 10.58
N GLN A 94 17.40 -11.47 10.65
CA GLN A 94 15.94 -11.65 10.60
C GLN A 94 15.45 -11.76 9.16
N VAL A 95 15.56 -12.96 8.59
CA VAL A 95 14.86 -13.27 7.33
C VAL A 95 13.44 -13.66 7.72
N THR A 96 12.51 -12.71 7.72
CA THR A 96 11.09 -13.03 7.80
C THR A 96 10.67 -13.63 6.47
N ALA A 97 10.24 -14.87 6.48
CA ALA A 97 9.88 -15.66 5.30
C ALA A 97 8.78 -15.00 4.44
N VAL A 98 8.00 -14.09 5.01
CA VAL A 98 7.02 -13.23 4.30
C VAL A 98 6.98 -11.87 5.01
N SER A 99 7.73 -10.89 4.50
CA SER A 99 7.58 -9.50 4.91
C SER A 99 6.77 -8.77 3.84
N PHE A 100 5.56 -8.34 4.17
CA PHE A 100 4.75 -7.44 3.33
C PHE A 100 5.15 -5.97 3.52
N GLY A 101 6.35 -5.68 4.02
CA GLY A 101 6.85 -4.35 4.29
C GLY A 101 8.27 -4.14 3.76
N ILE A 102 8.74 -2.89 3.81
CA ILE A 102 10.12 -2.53 3.55
C ILE A 102 10.92 -2.93 4.81
N PRO A 103 12.01 -3.70 4.68
CA PRO A 103 12.87 -4.00 5.83
C PRO A 103 13.39 -2.72 6.49
N ASP A 104 13.68 -2.79 7.79
CA ASP A 104 14.28 -1.68 8.49
C ASP A 104 15.75 -1.52 8.07
N PHE A 105 16.08 -0.34 7.56
CA PHE A 105 17.43 0.01 7.14
C PHE A 105 18.01 1.13 8.00
N ILE A 106 19.33 1.08 8.14
CA ILE A 106 20.12 2.20 8.61
C ILE A 106 20.71 2.84 7.36
N ALA A 107 20.45 4.13 7.14
CA ALA A 107 20.92 4.86 5.97
C ALA A 107 21.82 6.02 6.37
N GLY A 108 23.00 6.11 5.75
CA GLY A 108 23.82 7.32 5.81
C GLY A 108 23.11 8.46 5.08
N SER A 109 23.01 9.61 5.72
CA SER A 109 22.33 10.79 5.17
C SER A 109 23.22 12.02 5.25
N ASP A 110 23.31 12.76 4.15
CA ASP A 110 23.86 14.10 4.11
C ASP A 110 22.72 15.12 4.09
N PRO A 111 22.67 16.08 5.02
CA PRO A 111 21.62 17.11 5.02
C PRO A 111 21.52 17.90 3.70
N ALA A 112 22.61 18.00 2.94
CA ALA A 112 22.61 18.66 1.63
C ALA A 112 21.79 17.91 0.58
N GLU A 113 21.61 16.59 0.74
CA GLU A 113 20.83 15.73 -0.15
C GLU A 113 19.32 16.08 -0.13
N ALA A 114 18.83 16.60 1.00
CA ALA A 114 17.41 16.92 1.20
C ALA A 114 16.82 17.86 0.11
N ARG A 115 17.64 18.69 -0.54
CA ARG A 115 17.20 19.59 -1.61
C ARG A 115 16.84 18.86 -2.91
N TYR A 116 17.44 17.69 -3.14
CA TYR A 116 17.30 16.89 -4.36
C TYR A 116 16.21 15.83 -4.27
N VAL A 117 15.97 15.30 -3.08
CA VAL A 117 14.98 14.24 -2.87
C VAL A 117 13.58 14.76 -3.17
N ALA A 118 12.84 14.07 -4.06
CA ALA A 118 11.48 14.48 -4.44
C ALA A 118 10.48 14.27 -3.31
N LEU A 119 10.63 13.21 -2.52
CA LEU A 119 9.79 12.94 -1.36
C LEU A 119 10.33 13.72 -0.15
N LYS A 120 9.76 14.89 0.11
CA LYS A 120 10.15 15.70 1.28
C LYS A 120 9.69 15.04 2.56
N THR A 121 10.64 14.69 3.42
CA THR A 121 10.38 14.28 4.79
C THR A 121 10.36 15.50 5.70
N THR A 122 9.57 15.45 6.75
CA THR A 122 9.52 16.47 7.81
C THR A 122 9.57 15.79 9.16
N THR A 123 10.16 16.45 10.13
CA THR A 123 10.27 15.94 11.50
C THR A 123 8.98 16.19 12.28
N ALA A 124 8.42 15.14 12.88
CA ALA A 124 7.24 15.21 13.73
C ALA A 124 7.60 15.65 15.14
N ASP A 125 8.75 15.19 15.65
CA ASP A 125 9.26 15.46 16.98
C ASP A 125 10.78 15.58 16.93
N GLY A 126 11.36 16.51 17.67
CA GLY A 126 12.81 16.74 17.70
C GLY A 126 13.33 17.55 16.51
N ARG A 127 14.49 17.17 15.97
CA ARG A 127 15.19 17.86 14.88
C ARG A 127 15.80 16.90 13.88
N ASP A 128 16.14 17.40 12.71
CA ASP A 128 16.90 16.66 11.71
C ASP A 128 18.39 16.59 12.05
N LEU A 129 19.13 15.73 11.35
CA LEU A 129 20.59 15.66 11.42
C LEU A 129 21.20 16.96 10.89
N THR A 130 22.32 17.31 11.48
CA THR A 130 23.19 18.41 11.02
C THR A 130 24.49 17.85 10.47
N PRO A 131 25.28 18.62 9.70
CA PRO A 131 26.57 18.16 9.19
C PRO A 131 27.58 17.78 10.31
N SER A 132 27.34 18.26 11.54
CA SER A 132 28.18 17.96 12.71
C SER A 132 27.60 16.86 13.61
N SER A 133 26.51 16.21 13.22
CA SER A 133 25.89 15.13 14.00
C SER A 133 26.80 13.89 14.07
N HIS A 134 27.05 13.40 15.28
CA HIS A 134 27.76 12.15 15.55
C HIS A 134 27.07 11.39 16.67
N GLY A 135 26.90 10.08 16.51
CA GLY A 135 26.17 9.26 17.47
C GLY A 135 24.70 9.63 17.61
N GLU A 136 24.15 10.32 16.62
CA GLU A 136 22.76 10.77 16.55
C GLU A 136 21.99 10.06 15.44
N VAL A 137 20.72 9.82 15.67
CA VAL A 137 19.84 9.16 14.69
C VAL A 137 18.49 9.87 14.58
N VAL A 138 18.00 10.00 13.36
CA VAL A 138 16.60 10.37 13.04
C VAL A 138 15.87 9.12 12.59
N LEU A 139 14.78 8.77 13.29
CA LEU A 139 14.03 7.55 13.03
C LEU A 139 12.81 7.85 12.14
N GLY A 140 12.57 7.00 11.16
CA GLY A 140 11.26 6.90 10.52
C GLY A 140 10.19 6.44 11.52
N THR A 141 8.94 6.78 11.24
CA THR A 141 7.83 6.49 12.16
C THR A 141 7.67 5.02 12.47
N SER A 142 7.85 4.15 11.46
CA SER A 142 7.72 2.70 11.62
C SER A 142 8.77 2.15 12.55
N ILE A 143 10.03 2.48 12.31
CA ILE A 143 11.16 2.00 13.13
C ILE A 143 11.09 2.56 14.56
N ALA A 144 10.69 3.84 14.73
CA ALA A 144 10.49 4.44 16.05
C ALA A 144 9.42 3.69 16.87
N ASN A 145 8.30 3.34 16.25
CA ASN A 145 7.21 2.59 16.87
C ASN A 145 7.63 1.16 17.21
N GLU A 146 8.33 0.47 16.31
CA GLU A 146 8.76 -0.90 16.50
C GLU A 146 9.72 -1.03 17.68
N PHE A 147 10.72 -0.15 17.73
CA PHE A 147 11.69 -0.12 18.84
C PHE A 147 11.16 0.64 20.07
N LYS A 148 9.93 1.19 20.01
CA LYS A 148 9.30 1.96 21.09
C LYS A 148 10.19 3.10 21.59
N LYS A 149 10.84 3.83 20.67
CA LYS A 149 11.77 4.92 20.97
C LYS A 149 11.13 6.28 20.76
N LYS A 150 11.53 7.23 21.58
CA LYS A 150 11.15 8.65 21.53
C LYS A 150 12.41 9.50 21.39
N VAL A 151 12.24 10.77 21.06
CA VAL A 151 13.33 11.75 21.06
C VAL A 151 13.96 11.83 22.45
N GLY A 152 15.29 11.73 22.50
CA GLY A 152 16.08 11.67 23.72
C GLY A 152 16.43 10.24 24.19
N ASP A 153 15.78 9.22 23.67
CA ASP A 153 16.12 7.83 23.98
C ASP A 153 17.40 7.41 23.22
N THR A 154 17.99 6.30 23.65
CA THR A 154 19.09 5.66 22.93
C THR A 154 18.62 4.38 22.24
N ILE A 155 19.26 4.06 21.10
CA ILE A 155 19.01 2.85 20.33
C ILE A 155 20.34 2.25 19.88
N ASP A 156 20.49 0.92 20.04
CA ASP A 156 21.66 0.18 19.56
C ASP A 156 21.42 -0.34 18.15
N LEU A 157 22.24 0.11 17.20
CA LEU A 157 22.14 -0.24 15.78
C LEU A 157 23.53 -0.65 15.20
N PRO A 158 23.54 -1.64 14.29
CA PRO A 158 22.47 -2.62 14.02
C PRO A 158 22.18 -3.51 15.23
N VAL A 159 20.95 -4.03 15.32
CA VAL A 159 20.56 -4.91 16.43
C VAL A 159 21.35 -6.20 16.37
N LYS A 160 21.95 -6.58 17.50
CA LYS A 160 22.72 -7.82 17.59
C LYS A 160 21.84 -9.04 17.41
N PRO A 161 22.03 -9.87 16.37
CA PRO A 161 21.31 -11.13 16.20
C PRO A 161 21.62 -12.13 17.33
N ALA A 162 20.71 -13.08 17.58
CA ALA A 162 20.93 -14.12 18.59
C ALA A 162 22.12 -15.04 18.25
N ASP A 163 22.38 -15.22 16.95
CA ASP A 163 23.48 -16.02 16.38
C ASP A 163 24.65 -15.15 15.89
N ALA A 164 24.76 -13.94 16.44
CA ALA A 164 25.80 -12.99 16.04
C ALA A 164 27.21 -13.58 16.26
N LYS A 165 28.08 -13.35 15.26
CA LYS A 165 29.48 -13.69 15.36
C LYS A 165 30.16 -12.92 16.50
N PRO A 166 31.27 -13.46 17.07
CA PRO A 166 31.98 -12.80 18.18
C PRO A 166 32.51 -11.39 17.86
N ASP A 167 32.72 -11.10 16.57
CA ASP A 167 33.22 -9.83 16.05
C ASP A 167 32.11 -8.85 15.63
N PHE A 168 30.85 -9.17 15.94
CA PHE A 168 29.72 -8.27 15.68
C PHE A 168 29.77 -7.05 16.60
N VAL A 169 29.74 -5.87 16.02
CA VAL A 169 29.75 -4.60 16.72
C VAL A 169 28.43 -3.87 16.45
N ASN A 170 27.80 -3.36 17.50
CA ASN A 170 26.72 -2.40 17.43
C ASN A 170 27.16 -1.08 18.08
N HIS A 171 26.48 -0.02 17.72
CA HIS A 171 26.74 1.32 18.23
C HIS A 171 25.48 1.92 18.81
N THR A 172 25.64 2.65 19.92
CA THR A 172 24.53 3.33 20.58
C THR A 172 24.36 4.71 19.95
N PHE A 173 23.17 4.99 19.46
CA PHE A 173 22.78 6.29 18.89
C PHE A 173 21.72 6.96 19.77
N THR A 174 21.79 8.29 19.89
CA THR A 174 20.76 9.09 20.53
C THR A 174 19.71 9.50 19.49
N VAL A 175 18.44 9.23 19.76
CA VAL A 175 17.34 9.64 18.89
C VAL A 175 17.13 11.14 19.02
N VAL A 176 17.43 11.91 17.98
CA VAL A 176 17.30 13.36 17.94
C VAL A 176 16.07 13.85 17.19
N GLY A 177 15.45 12.98 16.39
CA GLY A 177 14.22 13.30 15.67
C GLY A 177 13.45 12.05 15.26
N ILE A 178 12.16 12.22 15.06
CA ILE A 178 11.25 11.22 14.50
C ILE A 178 10.50 11.87 13.34
N LEU A 179 10.49 11.21 12.18
CA LEU A 179 9.85 11.73 10.97
C LEU A 179 8.32 11.64 11.06
N ASN A 180 7.65 12.55 10.36
CA ASN A 180 6.24 12.40 10.06
C ASN A 180 6.00 11.17 9.16
N PRO A 181 4.90 10.44 9.33
CA PRO A 181 4.63 9.25 8.54
C PRO A 181 4.47 9.59 7.05
N THR A 182 5.29 8.97 6.22
CA THR A 182 5.26 9.11 4.77
C THR A 182 4.48 7.98 4.09
N ARG A 183 4.22 6.89 4.82
CA ARG A 183 3.65 5.61 4.36
C ARG A 183 4.48 4.97 3.25
N THR A 184 5.80 5.14 3.28
CA THR A 184 6.73 4.61 2.29
C THR A 184 8.11 4.37 2.92
N ALA A 185 9.13 4.09 2.10
CA ALA A 185 10.46 3.68 2.53
C ALA A 185 11.07 4.48 3.70
N PRO A 186 11.01 5.81 3.75
CA PRO A 186 11.57 6.58 4.86
C PRO A 186 11.03 6.21 6.24
N ASP A 187 9.81 5.68 6.33
CA ASP A 187 9.23 5.29 7.62
C ASP A 187 9.97 4.12 8.29
N SER A 188 10.63 3.28 7.48
CA SER A 188 11.43 2.13 7.92
C SER A 188 12.93 2.41 7.94
N PHE A 189 13.36 3.67 7.87
CA PHE A 189 14.76 4.04 7.87
C PHE A 189 15.19 4.70 9.18
N ALA A 190 16.38 4.34 9.65
CA ALA A 190 17.14 5.05 10.68
C ALA A 190 18.24 5.85 9.97
N TYR A 191 18.10 7.15 9.93
CA TYR A 191 19.06 8.06 9.30
C TYR A 191 20.16 8.44 10.29
N ILE A 192 21.39 8.21 9.89
CA ILE A 192 22.61 8.58 10.64
C ILE A 192 23.51 9.44 9.78
N SER A 193 24.47 10.12 10.38
CA SER A 193 25.46 10.91 9.64
C SER A 193 26.30 10.03 8.68
N ILE A 194 26.85 10.62 7.63
CA ILE A 194 27.79 9.90 6.74
C ILE A 194 29.00 9.36 7.50
N SER A 195 29.53 10.11 8.47
CA SER A 195 30.68 9.66 9.28
C SER A 195 30.33 8.44 10.15
N ASP A 196 29.14 8.42 10.73
CA ASP A 196 28.66 7.25 11.51
C ASP A 196 28.38 6.06 10.57
N ALA A 197 27.86 6.31 9.36
CA ALA A 197 27.67 5.27 8.35
C ALA A 197 29.00 4.66 7.87
N GLN A 198 30.05 5.47 7.74
CA GLN A 198 31.40 4.98 7.45
C GLN A 198 31.97 4.11 8.57
N MET A 199 31.68 4.44 9.82
CA MET A 199 32.04 3.61 10.98
C MET A 199 31.31 2.27 10.93
N LEU A 200 29.99 2.25 10.70
CA LEU A 200 29.22 1.00 10.53
C LEU A 200 29.72 0.19 9.33
N PHE A 201 30.12 0.87 8.24
CA PHE A 201 30.68 0.20 7.07
C PHE A 201 32.00 -0.51 7.41
N ARG A 202 32.90 0.15 8.13
CA ARG A 202 34.12 -0.48 8.63
C ARG A 202 33.83 -1.76 9.42
N ASP A 203 32.89 -1.68 10.36
CA ASP A 203 32.57 -2.81 11.24
C ASP A 203 31.84 -3.96 10.51
N SER A 204 31.19 -3.66 9.37
CA SER A 204 30.57 -4.67 8.50
C SER A 204 31.60 -5.44 7.65
N LEU A 205 32.82 -4.92 7.50
CA LEU A 205 33.88 -5.59 6.74
C LEU A 205 34.43 -6.82 7.46
N PRO A 206 34.84 -7.86 6.73
CA PRO A 206 35.56 -8.99 7.31
C PRO A 206 36.78 -8.50 8.10
N VAL A 207 37.02 -9.09 9.29
CA VAL A 207 38.12 -8.71 10.19
C VAL A 207 39.48 -8.66 9.46
N ALA A 208 39.71 -9.58 8.51
CA ALA A 208 40.96 -9.67 7.77
C ALA A 208 41.30 -8.40 6.93
N ILE A 209 40.31 -7.62 6.55
CA ILE A 209 40.49 -6.41 5.71
C ILE A 209 40.06 -5.11 6.42
N ARG A 210 39.42 -5.21 7.56
CA ARG A 210 38.80 -4.07 8.28
C ARG A 210 39.80 -2.94 8.56
N ASP A 211 41.00 -3.26 8.95
CA ASP A 211 42.02 -2.27 9.28
C ASP A 211 42.84 -1.81 8.07
N SER A 212 42.76 -2.52 6.95
CA SER A 212 43.43 -2.15 5.71
C SER A 212 42.63 -1.23 4.80
N VAL A 213 41.28 -1.12 5.04
CA VAL A 213 40.39 -0.29 4.24
C VAL A 213 40.15 1.04 4.94
N ASN A 214 40.56 2.14 4.28
CA ASN A 214 40.20 3.48 4.74
C ASN A 214 38.76 3.81 4.32
N THR A 215 37.82 3.68 5.26
CA THR A 215 36.38 3.86 5.00
C THR A 215 35.96 5.29 4.67
N THR A 216 36.81 6.27 4.89
CA THR A 216 36.56 7.65 4.41
C THR A 216 36.82 7.80 2.90
N GLN A 217 37.56 6.85 2.31
CA GLN A 217 37.91 6.85 0.88
C GLN A 217 37.10 5.83 0.07
N VAL A 218 36.12 5.18 0.68
CA VAL A 218 35.28 4.18 0.02
C VAL A 218 33.81 4.34 0.43
N ALA A 219 32.91 3.89 -0.44
CA ALA A 219 31.47 3.86 -0.22
C ALA A 219 30.87 2.53 -0.70
N GLN A 220 29.68 2.18 -0.25
CA GLN A 220 28.94 1.02 -0.77
C GLN A 220 28.36 1.33 -2.16
N GLY A 221 28.02 2.58 -2.41
CA GLY A 221 27.47 3.07 -3.67
C GLY A 221 27.43 4.57 -3.69
N PHE A 222 26.80 5.10 -4.72
CA PHE A 222 26.55 6.55 -4.87
C PHE A 222 25.11 6.78 -5.28
N THR A 223 24.53 7.86 -4.77
CA THR A 223 23.24 8.40 -5.21
C THR A 223 23.52 9.63 -6.08
N VAL A 224 23.08 9.58 -7.32
CA VAL A 224 23.32 10.64 -8.31
C VAL A 224 22.00 11.36 -8.61
N TYR A 225 22.04 12.67 -8.54
CA TYR A 225 20.92 13.55 -8.81
C TYR A 225 21.15 14.41 -10.03
N GLY A 226 20.10 14.57 -10.84
CA GLY A 226 20.01 15.69 -11.77
C GLY A 226 19.49 16.94 -11.05
N LYS A 227 19.32 18.05 -11.77
CA LYS A 227 18.71 19.26 -11.23
C LYS A 227 17.32 18.95 -10.62
N PRO A 228 16.91 19.66 -9.55
CA PRO A 228 15.58 19.49 -9.00
C PRO A 228 14.50 19.57 -10.09
N GLY A 229 13.62 18.55 -10.15
CA GLY A 229 12.58 18.45 -11.18
C GLY A 229 13.02 17.75 -12.48
N THR A 230 14.22 17.19 -12.56
CA THR A 230 14.67 16.36 -13.69
C THR A 230 13.70 15.20 -13.92
N SER A 231 13.29 14.98 -15.17
CA SER A 231 12.35 13.93 -15.53
C SER A 231 12.98 12.54 -15.43
N LEU A 232 12.14 11.53 -15.22
CA LEU A 232 12.56 10.12 -15.16
C LEU A 232 13.37 9.70 -16.42
N ARG A 233 12.95 10.15 -17.60
CA ARG A 233 13.67 9.87 -18.87
C ARG A 233 15.07 10.48 -18.91
N GLU A 234 15.24 11.65 -18.34
CA GLU A 234 16.55 12.30 -18.28
C GLU A 234 17.45 11.61 -17.26
N LEU A 235 16.92 11.19 -16.12
CA LEU A 235 17.65 10.37 -15.17
C LEU A 235 18.10 9.03 -15.79
N ASP A 236 17.27 8.40 -16.62
CA ASP A 236 17.65 7.19 -17.38
C ASP A 236 18.80 7.46 -18.37
N ARG A 237 18.82 8.64 -19.00
CA ARG A 237 19.93 9.05 -19.87
C ARG A 237 21.21 9.25 -19.05
N ILE A 238 21.10 9.90 -17.88
CA ILE A 238 22.24 10.06 -16.96
C ILE A 238 22.78 8.68 -16.56
N ALA A 239 21.91 7.74 -16.16
CA ALA A 239 22.30 6.37 -15.83
C ALA A 239 23.01 5.68 -17.01
N SER A 240 22.52 5.89 -18.24
CA SER A 240 23.13 5.30 -19.43
C SER A 240 24.51 5.91 -19.73
N ARG A 241 24.68 7.25 -19.58
CA ARG A 241 25.98 7.92 -19.72
C ARG A 241 26.98 7.46 -18.66
N ILE A 242 26.56 7.35 -17.40
CA ILE A 242 27.39 6.81 -16.32
C ILE A 242 27.93 5.42 -16.69
N ASN A 243 27.07 4.55 -17.20
CA ASN A 243 27.45 3.19 -17.60
C ASN A 243 28.39 3.16 -18.82
N GLN A 244 28.40 4.20 -19.62
CA GLN A 244 29.31 4.34 -20.79
C GLN A 244 30.63 5.00 -20.42
N ASP A 245 30.62 6.04 -19.61
CA ASP A 245 31.73 6.94 -19.39
C ASP A 245 32.54 6.63 -18.13
N VAL A 246 31.92 5.97 -17.12
CA VAL A 246 32.56 5.68 -15.84
C VAL A 246 32.75 4.18 -15.64
N SER A 247 34.00 3.74 -15.72
CA SER A 247 34.33 2.32 -15.54
C SER A 247 34.25 1.88 -14.08
N GLY A 248 33.97 0.59 -13.84
CA GLY A 248 34.00 -0.02 -12.52
C GLY A 248 32.76 0.30 -11.65
N VAL A 249 31.73 0.91 -12.24
CA VAL A 249 30.44 1.17 -11.60
C VAL A 249 29.29 0.73 -12.50
N LYS A 250 28.12 0.54 -11.92
CA LYS A 250 26.86 0.25 -12.61
C LYS A 250 25.77 1.17 -12.10
N ALA A 251 25.28 2.03 -12.96
CA ALA A 251 24.13 2.88 -12.71
C ALA A 251 22.84 2.14 -13.07
N THR A 252 21.90 2.08 -12.14
CA THR A 252 20.56 1.51 -12.36
C THR A 252 19.65 2.60 -12.89
N LYS A 253 18.97 2.34 -13.99
CA LYS A 253 17.97 3.27 -14.52
C LYS A 253 16.81 3.37 -13.54
N PRO A 254 16.41 4.57 -13.08
CA PRO A 254 15.26 4.73 -12.21
C PRO A 254 13.97 4.16 -12.79
N SER A 255 13.81 4.20 -14.13
CA SER A 255 12.65 3.58 -14.79
C SER A 255 12.55 2.08 -14.59
N ASP A 256 13.67 1.36 -14.47
CA ASP A 256 13.66 -0.09 -14.26
C ASP A 256 13.11 -0.43 -12.86
N LEU A 257 13.51 0.33 -11.84
CA LEU A 257 12.98 0.20 -10.49
C LEU A 257 11.48 0.57 -10.45
N VAL A 258 11.13 1.71 -11.03
CA VAL A 258 9.74 2.19 -11.13
C VAL A 258 8.84 1.17 -11.84
N ASN A 259 9.31 0.58 -12.95
CA ASN A 259 8.56 -0.42 -13.71
C ASN A 259 8.42 -1.73 -12.92
N SER A 260 9.45 -2.15 -12.19
CA SER A 260 9.39 -3.32 -11.32
C SER A 260 8.34 -3.14 -10.21
N PHE A 261 8.32 -1.97 -9.55
CA PHE A 261 7.27 -1.64 -8.59
C PHE A 261 5.88 -1.62 -9.22
N LYS A 262 5.71 -0.94 -10.36
CA LYS A 262 4.42 -0.86 -11.07
C LYS A 262 3.91 -2.22 -11.52
N SER A 263 4.76 -3.08 -12.05
CA SER A 263 4.37 -4.41 -12.50
C SER A 263 3.95 -5.31 -11.33
N GLY A 264 4.68 -5.27 -10.21
CA GLY A 264 4.29 -5.93 -8.97
C GLY A 264 2.93 -5.45 -8.47
N GLY A 265 2.73 -4.12 -8.45
CA GLY A 265 1.46 -3.50 -8.07
C GLY A 265 0.30 -3.86 -8.98
N ALA A 266 0.52 -3.86 -10.28
CA ALA A 266 -0.52 -4.25 -11.25
C ALA A 266 -0.96 -5.70 -11.05
N THR A 267 -0.01 -6.62 -10.82
CA THR A 267 -0.32 -8.02 -10.55
C THR A 267 -1.11 -8.18 -9.26
N PHE A 268 -0.68 -7.51 -8.18
CA PHE A 268 -1.39 -7.55 -6.91
C PHE A 268 -2.80 -6.98 -7.03
N THR A 269 -2.95 -5.81 -7.67
CA THR A 269 -4.26 -5.18 -7.91
C THR A 269 -5.16 -6.07 -8.78
N ALA A 270 -4.62 -6.74 -9.79
CA ALA A 270 -5.39 -7.67 -10.62
C ALA A 270 -5.95 -8.85 -9.82
N ILE A 271 -5.13 -9.46 -8.96
CA ILE A 271 -5.55 -10.57 -8.10
C ILE A 271 -6.65 -10.13 -7.12
N THR A 272 -6.43 -9.01 -6.43
CA THR A 272 -7.42 -8.48 -5.46
C THR A 272 -8.72 -8.05 -6.12
N THR A 273 -8.64 -7.43 -7.31
CA THR A 273 -9.82 -7.05 -8.10
C THR A 273 -10.57 -8.29 -8.58
N ALA A 274 -9.89 -9.31 -9.09
CA ALA A 274 -10.53 -10.56 -9.52
C ALA A 274 -11.29 -11.23 -8.36
N ALA A 275 -10.67 -11.30 -7.17
CA ALA A 275 -11.32 -11.86 -5.99
C ALA A 275 -12.54 -11.02 -5.53
N ALA A 276 -12.44 -9.70 -5.57
CA ALA A 276 -13.56 -8.80 -5.27
C ALA A 276 -14.71 -8.98 -6.27
N VAL A 277 -14.41 -9.08 -7.58
CA VAL A 277 -15.43 -9.33 -8.62
C VAL A 277 -16.12 -10.66 -8.40
N LEU A 278 -15.39 -11.74 -8.06
CA LEU A 278 -15.99 -13.04 -7.75
C LEU A 278 -16.96 -12.94 -6.55
N ALA A 279 -16.55 -12.27 -5.49
CA ALA A 279 -17.40 -12.06 -4.31
C ALA A 279 -18.67 -11.26 -4.67
N LEU A 280 -18.56 -10.28 -5.55
CA LEU A 280 -19.69 -9.49 -6.02
C LEU A 280 -20.64 -10.28 -6.93
N VAL A 281 -20.13 -11.16 -7.79
CA VAL A 281 -20.95 -12.06 -8.62
C VAL A 281 -21.78 -12.98 -7.70
N ILE A 282 -21.18 -13.55 -6.67
CA ILE A 282 -21.89 -14.39 -5.69
C ILE A 282 -22.96 -13.57 -4.97
N GLY A 283 -22.64 -12.35 -4.51
CA GLY A 283 -23.60 -11.45 -3.89
C GLY A 283 -24.76 -11.07 -4.83
N GLY A 284 -24.45 -10.75 -6.10
CA GLY A 284 -25.44 -10.44 -7.11
C GLY A 284 -26.39 -11.61 -7.40
N LEU A 285 -25.87 -12.82 -7.56
CA LEU A 285 -26.68 -14.03 -7.74
C LEU A 285 -27.61 -14.28 -6.54
N SER A 286 -27.17 -14.02 -5.33
CA SER A 286 -27.99 -14.10 -4.12
C SER A 286 -29.18 -13.14 -4.20
N VAL A 287 -28.97 -11.90 -4.66
CA VAL A 287 -30.04 -10.90 -4.88
C VAL A 287 -31.03 -11.38 -5.94
N VAL A 288 -30.53 -11.80 -7.11
CA VAL A 288 -31.39 -12.31 -8.22
C VAL A 288 -32.29 -13.43 -7.74
N ASN A 289 -31.70 -14.44 -7.08
CA ASN A 289 -32.42 -15.61 -6.59
C ASN A 289 -33.54 -15.22 -5.60
N THR A 290 -33.22 -14.33 -4.64
CA THR A 290 -34.18 -13.87 -3.65
C THR A 290 -35.28 -13.02 -4.24
N MET A 291 -34.94 -12.13 -5.18
CA MET A 291 -35.93 -11.30 -5.84
C MET A 291 -36.88 -12.10 -6.73
N ILE A 292 -36.37 -13.14 -7.46
CA ILE A 292 -37.23 -14.06 -8.20
C ILE A 292 -38.23 -14.73 -7.26
N MET A 293 -37.75 -15.21 -6.13
CA MET A 293 -38.60 -15.88 -5.13
C MET A 293 -39.60 -14.89 -4.50
N ALA A 294 -39.21 -13.65 -4.24
CA ALA A 294 -40.11 -12.61 -3.75
C ALA A 294 -41.24 -12.29 -4.74
N VAL A 295 -40.92 -12.24 -6.04
CA VAL A 295 -41.90 -12.04 -7.10
C VAL A 295 -42.88 -13.22 -7.20
N THR A 296 -42.39 -14.47 -7.15
CA THR A 296 -43.24 -15.66 -7.23
C THR A 296 -44.22 -15.74 -6.05
N GLU A 297 -43.79 -15.37 -4.86
CA GLU A 297 -44.66 -15.38 -3.67
C GLU A 297 -45.73 -14.27 -3.66
N ARG A 298 -45.44 -13.14 -4.32
CA ARG A 298 -46.36 -12.01 -4.46
C ARG A 298 -47.09 -12.02 -5.79
N PHE A 299 -47.09 -13.16 -6.51
CA PHE A 299 -47.66 -13.30 -7.83
C PHE A 299 -49.12 -12.80 -7.91
N ARG A 300 -49.95 -13.21 -6.94
CA ARG A 300 -51.37 -12.82 -6.85
C ARG A 300 -51.54 -11.34 -6.48
N GLU A 301 -50.69 -10.82 -5.59
CA GLU A 301 -50.72 -9.39 -5.20
C GLU A 301 -50.39 -8.49 -6.37
N ILE A 302 -49.35 -8.87 -7.16
CA ILE A 302 -48.93 -8.15 -8.39
C ILE A 302 -50.08 -8.22 -9.41
N GLY A 303 -50.70 -9.39 -9.62
CA GLY A 303 -51.82 -9.57 -10.52
C GLY A 303 -53.01 -8.70 -10.13
N LEU A 304 -53.35 -8.60 -8.84
CA LEU A 304 -54.42 -7.76 -8.31
C LEU A 304 -54.12 -6.26 -8.55
N LYS A 305 -52.89 -5.80 -8.25
CA LYS A 305 -52.47 -4.42 -8.52
C LYS A 305 -52.61 -4.06 -10.01
N LYS A 306 -52.26 -4.98 -10.91
CA LYS A 306 -52.42 -4.78 -12.36
C LYS A 306 -53.89 -4.81 -12.81
N ALA A 307 -54.71 -5.67 -12.24
CA ALA A 307 -56.11 -5.74 -12.55
C ALA A 307 -56.88 -4.46 -12.16
N VAL A 308 -56.45 -3.76 -11.13
CA VAL A 308 -56.96 -2.47 -10.66
C VAL A 308 -56.34 -1.28 -11.44
N GLY A 309 -55.47 -1.54 -12.42
CA GLY A 309 -54.94 -0.51 -13.33
C GLY A 309 -53.52 -0.03 -13.06
N ALA A 310 -52.71 -0.73 -12.26
CA ALA A 310 -51.31 -0.36 -12.05
C ALA A 310 -50.49 -0.52 -13.34
N HIS A 311 -49.84 0.58 -13.77
CA HIS A 311 -48.95 0.57 -14.93
C HIS A 311 -47.69 -0.31 -14.70
N THR A 312 -47.24 -0.97 -15.77
CA THR A 312 -46.02 -1.80 -15.77
C THR A 312 -44.81 -1.06 -15.21
N GLY A 313 -44.65 0.25 -15.52
CA GLY A 313 -43.58 1.09 -15.01
C GLY A 313 -43.65 1.34 -13.50
N HIS A 314 -44.85 1.35 -12.93
CA HIS A 314 -45.00 1.50 -11.46
C HIS A 314 -44.49 0.29 -10.72
N ILE A 315 -44.87 -0.91 -11.18
CA ILE A 315 -44.43 -2.18 -10.62
C ILE A 315 -42.90 -2.34 -10.77
N LEU A 316 -42.38 -2.00 -11.97
CA LEU A 316 -40.93 -2.06 -12.22
C LEU A 316 -40.16 -1.18 -11.23
N ARG A 317 -40.60 0.07 -11.04
CA ARG A 317 -39.94 1.01 -10.08
C ARG A 317 -40.03 0.53 -8.63
N GLU A 318 -41.15 -0.04 -8.23
CA GLU A 318 -41.36 -0.56 -6.87
C GLU A 318 -40.37 -1.68 -6.56
N TYR A 319 -40.25 -2.69 -7.43
CA TYR A 319 -39.32 -3.82 -7.22
C TYR A 319 -37.84 -3.44 -7.41
N LEU A 320 -37.56 -2.52 -8.34
CA LEU A 320 -36.20 -2.02 -8.51
C LEU A 320 -35.75 -1.18 -7.32
N ALA A 321 -36.66 -0.36 -6.75
CA ALA A 321 -36.36 0.39 -5.54
C ALA A 321 -36.14 -0.54 -4.32
N GLU A 322 -36.90 -1.65 -4.22
CA GLU A 322 -36.69 -2.68 -3.19
C GLU A 322 -35.31 -3.32 -3.35
N ALA A 323 -34.89 -3.67 -4.56
CA ALA A 323 -33.57 -4.25 -4.84
C ALA A 323 -32.42 -3.27 -4.55
N VAL A 324 -32.57 -2.00 -4.91
CA VAL A 324 -31.60 -0.93 -4.60
C VAL A 324 -31.47 -0.74 -3.10
N LEU A 325 -32.58 -0.73 -2.37
CA LEU A 325 -32.57 -0.59 -0.90
C LEU A 325 -31.87 -1.78 -0.24
N ILE A 326 -32.11 -2.99 -0.70
CA ILE A 326 -31.41 -4.20 -0.22
C ILE A 326 -29.91 -4.08 -0.50
N GLY A 327 -29.53 -3.62 -1.72
CA GLY A 327 -28.16 -3.37 -2.10
C GLY A 327 -27.48 -2.34 -1.19
N PHE A 328 -28.16 -1.23 -0.94
CA PHE A 328 -27.62 -0.17 -0.06
C PHE A 328 -27.47 -0.63 1.40
N LEU A 329 -28.48 -1.30 1.96
CA LEU A 329 -28.41 -1.80 3.35
C LEU A 329 -27.34 -2.87 3.52
N GLY A 330 -27.30 -3.85 2.60
CA GLY A 330 -26.25 -4.88 2.60
C GLY A 330 -24.87 -4.27 2.39
N GLY A 331 -24.78 -3.31 1.49
CA GLY A 331 -23.55 -2.58 1.23
C GLY A 331 -23.04 -1.78 2.42
N ALA A 332 -23.91 -1.01 3.07
CA ALA A 332 -23.54 -0.22 4.24
C ALA A 332 -23.08 -1.11 5.42
N ILE A 333 -23.75 -2.23 5.65
CA ILE A 333 -23.35 -3.20 6.69
C ILE A 333 -22.01 -3.85 6.29
N GLY A 334 -21.87 -4.34 5.05
CA GLY A 334 -20.67 -5.01 4.57
C GLY A 334 -19.45 -4.07 4.60
N TYR A 335 -19.62 -2.84 4.17
CA TYR A 335 -18.60 -1.80 4.26
C TYR A 335 -18.22 -1.52 5.72
N GLY A 336 -19.21 -1.31 6.61
CA GLY A 336 -18.95 -1.05 8.02
C GLY A 336 -18.18 -2.18 8.69
N LEU A 337 -18.56 -3.44 8.45
CA LEU A 337 -17.84 -4.61 8.94
C LEU A 337 -16.42 -4.70 8.37
N GLY A 338 -16.25 -4.39 7.09
CA GLY A 338 -14.94 -4.32 6.44
C GLY A 338 -14.02 -3.29 7.08
N VAL A 339 -14.53 -2.06 7.33
CA VAL A 339 -13.77 -0.99 8.00
C VAL A 339 -13.42 -1.39 9.43
N VAL A 340 -14.34 -1.98 10.17
CA VAL A 340 -14.07 -2.47 11.54
C VAL A 340 -12.97 -3.52 11.53
N LEU A 341 -13.06 -4.52 10.65
CA LEU A 341 -12.05 -5.58 10.56
C LEU A 341 -10.68 -5.01 10.18
N THR A 342 -10.61 -4.17 9.14
CA THR A 342 -9.33 -3.58 8.69
C THR A 342 -8.68 -2.73 9.77
N ASN A 343 -9.46 -1.95 10.54
CA ASN A 343 -8.95 -1.20 11.67
C ASN A 343 -8.47 -2.10 12.81
N LEU A 344 -9.21 -3.16 13.15
CA LEU A 344 -8.79 -4.13 14.17
C LEU A 344 -7.48 -4.82 13.78
N LEU A 345 -7.35 -5.23 12.50
CA LEU A 345 -6.12 -5.84 11.99
C LEU A 345 -4.94 -4.86 12.01
N ASN A 346 -5.14 -3.60 11.63
CA ASN A 346 -4.10 -2.59 11.72
C ASN A 346 -3.69 -2.33 13.18
N VAL A 347 -4.65 -2.25 14.12
CA VAL A 347 -4.33 -2.10 15.55
C VAL A 347 -3.55 -3.31 16.08
N ALA A 348 -3.96 -4.52 15.72
CA ALA A 348 -3.24 -5.75 16.09
C ALA A 348 -1.84 -5.82 15.45
N GLY A 349 -1.73 -5.35 14.19
CA GLY A 349 -0.48 -5.30 13.44
C GLY A 349 0.52 -4.24 13.91
N LYS A 350 0.07 -3.19 14.61
CA LYS A 350 0.95 -2.13 15.13
C LYS A 350 2.09 -2.64 16.00
N ALA A 351 1.85 -3.71 16.78
CA ALA A 351 2.89 -4.33 17.61
C ALA A 351 4.02 -4.97 16.78
N SER A 352 3.75 -5.31 15.51
CA SER A 352 4.67 -5.92 14.55
C SER A 352 4.98 -4.99 13.37
N ASN A 353 4.62 -3.72 13.48
CA ASN A 353 4.78 -2.68 12.44
C ASN A 353 4.10 -3.04 11.08
N LEU A 354 3.02 -3.81 11.15
CA LEU A 354 2.26 -4.30 10.00
C LEU A 354 0.94 -3.52 9.89
N GLU A 355 0.97 -2.34 9.30
CA GLU A 355 -0.24 -1.68 8.81
C GLU A 355 -0.47 -2.12 7.36
N LEU A 356 -1.49 -2.94 7.12
CA LEU A 356 -1.74 -3.55 5.81
C LEU A 356 -2.94 -2.97 5.07
N PHE A 357 -3.75 -2.16 5.74
CA PHE A 357 -5.02 -1.70 5.20
C PHE A 357 -5.13 -0.18 5.24
N LEU A 358 -5.54 0.42 4.13
CA LEU A 358 -5.81 1.84 3.99
C LEU A 358 -7.22 2.05 3.46
N VAL A 359 -8.12 2.55 4.31
CA VAL A 359 -9.48 2.90 3.89
C VAL A 359 -9.47 4.36 3.43
N THR A 360 -9.62 4.56 2.12
CA THR A 360 -9.67 5.89 1.50
C THR A 360 -11.11 6.35 1.28
N PRO A 361 -11.37 7.68 1.17
CA PRO A 361 -12.68 8.18 0.73
C PRO A 361 -13.09 7.65 -0.65
N THR A 362 -12.12 7.43 -1.53
CA THR A 362 -12.33 6.85 -2.87
C THR A 362 -12.84 5.42 -2.76
N LEU A 363 -12.20 4.58 -1.96
CA LEU A 363 -12.66 3.21 -1.71
C LEU A 363 -14.07 3.19 -1.10
N THR A 364 -14.36 4.09 -0.15
CA THR A 364 -15.69 4.25 0.45
C THR A 364 -16.75 4.54 -0.62
N ALA A 365 -16.48 5.53 -1.49
CA ALA A 365 -17.38 5.90 -2.58
C ALA A 365 -17.59 4.74 -3.56
N ILE A 366 -16.51 4.04 -3.94
CA ILE A 366 -16.56 2.87 -4.82
C ILE A 366 -17.41 1.76 -4.18
N ALA A 367 -17.15 1.38 -2.95
CA ALA A 367 -17.84 0.28 -2.28
C ALA A 367 -19.35 0.53 -2.15
N LEU A 368 -19.75 1.72 -1.73
CA LEU A 368 -21.16 2.08 -1.57
C LEU A 368 -21.88 2.25 -2.91
N SER A 369 -21.25 2.91 -3.90
CA SER A 369 -21.81 3.04 -5.24
C SER A 369 -21.98 1.68 -5.92
N PHE A 370 -21.00 0.81 -5.74
CA PHE A 370 -21.03 -0.54 -6.30
C PHE A 370 -22.13 -1.39 -5.66
N ALA A 371 -22.35 -1.29 -4.35
CA ALA A 371 -23.42 -1.99 -3.66
C ALA A 371 -24.80 -1.60 -4.19
N VAL A 372 -25.02 -0.30 -4.42
CA VAL A 372 -26.26 0.23 -5.01
C VAL A 372 -26.43 -0.26 -6.45
N ALA A 373 -25.36 -0.17 -7.25
CA ALA A 373 -25.36 -0.64 -8.65
C ALA A 373 -25.62 -2.15 -8.74
N LEU A 374 -25.01 -2.95 -7.86
CA LEU A 374 -25.21 -4.38 -7.79
C LEU A 374 -26.67 -4.72 -7.45
N GLY A 375 -27.26 -4.05 -6.46
CA GLY A 375 -28.67 -4.21 -6.12
C GLY A 375 -29.59 -3.85 -7.30
N ALA A 376 -29.30 -2.72 -7.96
CA ALA A 376 -30.07 -2.30 -9.14
C ALA A 376 -29.97 -3.31 -10.29
N LEU A 377 -28.76 -3.69 -10.70
CA LEU A 377 -28.53 -4.62 -11.81
C LEU A 377 -29.13 -6.02 -11.52
N ALA A 378 -28.90 -6.56 -10.34
CA ALA A 378 -29.44 -7.85 -9.95
C ALA A 378 -30.99 -7.83 -9.86
N GLY A 379 -31.57 -6.67 -9.51
CA GLY A 379 -33.03 -6.47 -9.44
C GLY A 379 -33.72 -6.30 -10.79
N VAL A 380 -33.01 -5.94 -11.88
CA VAL A 380 -33.62 -5.63 -13.21
C VAL A 380 -34.43 -6.81 -13.73
N ILE A 381 -33.84 -8.02 -13.80
CA ILE A 381 -34.50 -9.19 -14.39
C ILE A 381 -35.76 -9.59 -13.61
N PRO A 382 -35.72 -9.77 -12.28
CA PRO A 382 -36.93 -10.09 -11.51
C PRO A 382 -37.99 -8.98 -11.53
N ALA A 383 -37.58 -7.72 -11.44
CA ALA A 383 -38.51 -6.58 -11.50
C ALA A 383 -39.20 -6.50 -12.87
N PHE A 384 -38.47 -6.78 -13.94
CA PHE A 384 -39.05 -6.81 -15.29
C PHE A 384 -40.02 -7.98 -15.47
N ARG A 385 -39.72 -9.15 -14.92
CA ARG A 385 -40.62 -10.30 -14.89
C ARG A 385 -41.91 -9.98 -14.11
N ALA A 386 -41.79 -9.37 -12.93
CA ALA A 386 -42.94 -8.91 -12.14
C ALA A 386 -43.81 -7.90 -12.92
N ALA A 387 -43.15 -6.95 -13.58
CA ALA A 387 -43.85 -5.90 -14.34
C ALA A 387 -44.60 -6.41 -15.59
N ARG A 388 -44.17 -7.51 -16.20
CA ARG A 388 -44.82 -8.13 -17.38
C ARG A 388 -45.79 -9.26 -17.05
N LEU A 389 -46.07 -9.50 -15.78
CA LEU A 389 -46.99 -10.53 -15.34
C LEU A 389 -48.41 -10.32 -15.86
N ASP A 390 -49.03 -11.39 -16.40
CA ASP A 390 -50.40 -11.36 -16.86
C ASP A 390 -51.36 -11.43 -15.67
N PRO A 391 -52.23 -10.40 -15.46
CA PRO A 391 -53.16 -10.36 -14.36
C PRO A 391 -54.19 -11.53 -14.39
N VAL A 392 -54.59 -12.01 -15.56
CA VAL A 392 -55.56 -13.09 -15.72
C VAL A 392 -54.98 -14.41 -15.23
N LEU A 393 -53.71 -14.70 -15.63
CA LEU A 393 -53.00 -15.90 -15.16
C LEU A 393 -52.72 -15.84 -13.65
N ALA A 394 -52.40 -14.64 -13.14
CA ALA A 394 -52.05 -14.44 -11.74
C ALA A 394 -53.26 -14.65 -10.78
N LEU A 395 -54.47 -14.37 -11.26
CA LEU A 395 -55.71 -14.55 -10.48
C LEU A 395 -56.35 -15.93 -10.66
N ARG A 396 -55.98 -16.67 -11.73
CA ARG A 396 -56.53 -17.99 -12.06
C ARG A 396 -55.77 -19.15 -11.40
N THR A 397 -54.52 -18.95 -10.99
CA THR A 397 -53.77 -19.95 -10.22
C THR A 397 -54.29 -20.05 -8.80
N THR A 398 -55.21 -20.97 -8.59
CA THR A 398 -55.57 -21.51 -7.27
C THR A 398 -54.54 -22.56 -6.88
N ASN A 399 -53.81 -22.32 -5.79
CA ASN A 399 -53.14 -23.39 -5.07
C ASN A 399 -54.15 -24.21 -4.34
#